data_8a9ff183a296dec7bb6967973bc8652b
#
_entry.id   8a9ff183a296dec7bb6967973bc8652b
#
_cell.length_a   1.000
_cell.length_b   1.000
_cell.length_c   1.000
_cell.angle_alpha   90.00
_cell.angle_beta   90.00
_cell.angle_gamma   90.00
#
_symmetry.space_group_name_H-M   'P 1'
#
loop_
_entity.id
_entity.type
_entity.pdbx_description
1 polymer ?
#
loop_
_entity_poly.entity_id
_entity_poly.type
_entity_poly.pdbx_seq_one_letter_code
_entity_poly.pdbx_strand_id
1 'polypeptide(L)'
;MAWLALDAQLPLQQPLKEVVRDLVILASILVFSRRVLAEYARRAPHWLASVGLGLAVCALWVAPDLLVPGWRDSALFQNDVTGRLKTSIDPAELTPLLLTLRTMRAALLVPVLEELFWRGWLPRWLQDQRFHRVPLGTYSALAFWGTAVLFAAEHGPFWEVGLLCGVIYNWWMRRTGSLGDLILVHATTNLALSLFTIATGRWTFWM
;
A
#
# COMPACT_ATOMS: atom_id res chain seq x y z
N MET A 1 7.59 5.49 -6.29
CA MET A 1 8.94 5.77 -5.82
C MET A 1 9.55 7.04 -6.43
N ALA A 2 9.86 7.13 -7.72
CA ALA A 2 10.44 8.35 -8.33
C ALA A 2 9.60 9.62 -8.08
N TRP A 3 8.27 9.51 -8.00
CA TRP A 3 7.39 10.63 -7.72
C TRP A 3 7.53 11.18 -6.30
N LEU A 4 7.78 10.34 -5.30
CA LEU A 4 8.01 10.78 -3.91
C LEU A 4 9.26 11.67 -3.79
N ALA A 5 10.29 11.39 -4.60
CA ALA A 5 11.49 12.22 -4.66
C ALA A 5 11.24 13.56 -5.37
N LEU A 6 10.36 13.60 -6.37
CA LEU A 6 9.98 14.83 -7.08
C LEU A 6 9.03 15.70 -6.24
N ASP A 7 8.17 15.08 -5.44
CA ASP A 7 7.19 15.75 -4.60
C ASP A 7 7.82 16.73 -3.61
N ALA A 8 8.96 16.37 -3.02
CA ALA A 8 9.70 17.24 -2.10
C ALA A 8 10.25 18.52 -2.79
N GLN A 9 10.39 18.51 -4.11
CA GLN A 9 10.97 19.61 -4.88
C GLN A 9 9.90 20.51 -5.53
N LEU A 10 8.63 20.11 -5.50
CA LEU A 10 7.56 20.91 -6.08
C LEU A 10 7.20 22.09 -5.15
N PRO A 11 7.33 23.34 -5.62
CA PRO A 11 7.00 24.53 -4.83
C PRO A 11 5.48 24.77 -4.75
N LEU A 12 4.72 23.70 -4.55
CA LEU A 12 3.26 23.75 -4.48
C LEU A 12 2.80 23.70 -3.02
N GLN A 13 1.85 24.54 -2.65
CA GLN A 13 1.20 24.51 -1.34
C GLN A 13 0.01 23.55 -1.33
N GLN A 14 -0.37 23.11 -0.14
CA GLN A 14 -1.60 22.34 0.07
C GLN A 14 -2.85 23.19 -0.19
N PRO A 15 -3.93 22.65 -0.76
CA PRO A 15 -4.14 21.27 -1.21
C PRO A 15 -3.69 20.98 -2.66
N LEU A 16 -3.21 22.00 -3.40
CA LEU A 16 -2.85 21.87 -4.82
C LEU A 16 -1.81 20.78 -5.05
N LYS A 17 -0.85 20.65 -4.14
CA LYS A 17 0.18 19.61 -4.18
C LYS A 17 -0.43 18.21 -4.20
N GLU A 18 -1.42 17.94 -3.34
CA GLU A 18 -2.12 16.65 -3.29
C GLU A 18 -2.92 16.39 -4.57
N VAL A 19 -3.63 17.40 -5.08
CA VAL A 19 -4.39 17.28 -6.35
C VAL A 19 -3.47 16.94 -7.51
N VAL A 20 -2.34 17.62 -7.66
CA VAL A 20 -1.37 17.34 -8.72
C VAL A 20 -0.82 15.93 -8.59
N ARG A 21 -0.48 15.50 -7.38
CA ARG A 21 -0.01 14.14 -7.10
C ARG A 21 -1.05 13.10 -7.55
N ASP A 22 -2.30 13.26 -7.15
CA ASP A 22 -3.38 12.32 -7.48
C ASP A 22 -3.64 12.27 -8.98
N LEU A 23 -3.62 13.42 -9.66
CA LEU A 23 -3.78 13.49 -11.12
C LEU A 23 -2.63 12.80 -11.88
N VAL A 24 -1.39 12.95 -11.41
CA VAL A 24 -0.24 12.29 -12.03
C VAL A 24 -0.29 10.78 -11.84
N ILE A 25 -0.65 10.30 -10.64
CA ILE A 25 -0.83 8.87 -10.38
C ILE A 25 -1.95 8.32 -11.26
N LEU A 26 -3.11 8.96 -11.29
CA LEU A 26 -4.25 8.56 -12.10
C LEU A 26 -3.91 8.54 -13.59
N ALA A 27 -3.27 9.59 -14.10
CA ALA A 27 -2.83 9.65 -15.50
C ALA A 27 -1.84 8.51 -15.82
N SER A 28 -0.90 8.23 -14.93
CA SER A 28 0.06 7.13 -15.09
C SER A 28 -0.66 5.77 -15.18
N ILE A 29 -1.63 5.53 -14.30
CA ILE A 29 -2.44 4.31 -14.33
C ILE A 29 -3.22 4.21 -15.64
N LEU A 30 -3.89 5.28 -16.07
CA LEU A 30 -4.73 5.28 -17.28
C LEU A 30 -3.90 5.16 -18.56
N VAL A 31 -2.71 5.74 -18.62
CA VAL A 31 -1.86 5.71 -19.81
C VAL A 31 -1.13 4.37 -19.91
N PHE A 32 -0.47 3.93 -18.83
CA PHE A 32 0.43 2.79 -18.89
C PHE A 32 -0.20 1.46 -18.47
N SER A 33 -1.22 1.48 -17.60
CA SER A 33 -1.73 0.26 -16.96
C SER A 33 -3.13 -0.15 -17.38
N ARG A 34 -3.87 0.67 -18.15
CA ARG A 34 -5.28 0.39 -18.49
C ARG A 34 -5.54 -0.97 -19.11
N ARG A 35 -4.62 -1.44 -19.98
CA ARG A 35 -4.75 -2.75 -20.64
C ARG A 35 -4.56 -3.89 -19.64
N VAL A 36 -3.53 -3.78 -18.80
CA VAL A 36 -3.23 -4.75 -17.75
C VAL A 36 -4.38 -4.83 -16.74
N LEU A 37 -4.93 -3.68 -16.34
CA LEU A 37 -6.09 -3.63 -15.44
C LEU A 37 -7.34 -4.26 -16.07
N ALA A 38 -7.60 -3.99 -17.33
CA ALA A 38 -8.73 -4.59 -18.05
C ALA A 38 -8.59 -6.11 -18.17
N GLU A 39 -7.37 -6.63 -18.29
CA GLU A 39 -7.11 -8.07 -18.44
C GLU A 39 -7.10 -8.79 -17.08
N TYR A 40 -6.41 -8.24 -16.08
CA TYR A 40 -6.10 -8.96 -14.84
C TYR A 40 -6.84 -8.47 -13.59
N ALA A 41 -7.39 -7.25 -13.59
CA ALA A 41 -8.00 -6.64 -12.41
C ALA A 41 -9.50 -6.34 -12.56
N ARG A 42 -10.10 -6.70 -13.69
CA ARG A 42 -11.50 -6.38 -13.98
C ARG A 42 -12.50 -7.09 -13.05
N ARG A 43 -12.13 -8.21 -12.46
CA ARG A 43 -13.00 -9.03 -11.63
C ARG A 43 -12.36 -9.30 -10.27
N ALA A 44 -13.19 -9.32 -9.24
CA ALA A 44 -12.84 -9.75 -7.89
C ALA A 44 -13.82 -10.87 -7.46
N PRO A 45 -13.63 -12.11 -7.94
CA PRO A 45 -14.57 -13.20 -7.71
C PRO A 45 -14.75 -13.54 -6.23
N HIS A 46 -13.77 -13.23 -5.38
CA HIS A 46 -13.79 -13.50 -3.95
C HIS A 46 -13.96 -12.20 -3.12
N TRP A 47 -14.74 -11.24 -3.63
CA TRP A 47 -14.81 -9.89 -3.08
C TRP A 47 -15.19 -9.82 -1.58
N LEU A 48 -16.14 -10.66 -1.11
CA LEU A 48 -16.51 -10.69 0.31
C LEU A 48 -15.34 -11.13 1.20
N ALA A 49 -14.65 -12.20 0.81
CA ALA A 49 -13.48 -12.69 1.54
C ALA A 49 -12.33 -11.68 1.46
N SER A 50 -12.18 -10.99 0.32
CA SER A 50 -11.17 -9.92 0.13
C SER A 50 -11.44 -8.73 1.04
N VAL A 51 -12.68 -8.27 1.15
CA VAL A 51 -13.06 -7.21 2.11
C VAL A 51 -12.80 -7.66 3.55
N GLY A 52 -13.24 -8.86 3.93
CA GLY A 52 -13.00 -9.41 5.27
C GLY A 52 -11.50 -9.51 5.60
N LEU A 53 -10.70 -9.98 4.65
CA LEU A 53 -9.24 -10.04 4.80
C LEU A 53 -8.62 -8.64 4.92
N GLY A 54 -9.07 -7.66 4.14
CA GLY A 54 -8.59 -6.27 4.22
C GLY A 54 -8.85 -5.65 5.61
N LEU A 55 -10.03 -5.87 6.18
CA LEU A 55 -10.35 -5.43 7.54
C LEU A 55 -9.47 -6.14 8.59
N ALA A 56 -9.25 -7.45 8.44
CA ALA A 56 -8.37 -8.20 9.33
C ALA A 56 -6.92 -7.69 9.26
N VAL A 57 -6.41 -7.39 8.05
CA VAL A 57 -5.07 -6.82 7.89
C VAL A 57 -4.98 -5.42 8.50
N CYS A 58 -6.01 -4.58 8.37
CA CYS A 58 -6.04 -3.29 9.07
C CYS A 58 -5.97 -3.47 10.59
N ALA A 59 -6.75 -4.40 11.16
CA ALA A 59 -6.69 -4.70 12.59
C ALA A 59 -5.30 -5.18 13.02
N LEU A 60 -4.66 -6.07 12.25
CA LEU A 60 -3.29 -6.51 12.49
C LEU A 60 -2.27 -5.37 12.38
N TRP A 61 -2.50 -4.43 11.48
CA TRP A 61 -1.61 -3.27 11.28
C TRP A 61 -1.56 -2.35 12.49
N VAL A 62 -2.71 -2.07 13.08
CA VAL A 62 -2.80 -1.15 14.23
C VAL A 62 -2.59 -1.84 15.58
N ALA A 63 -2.71 -3.17 15.64
CA ALA A 63 -2.70 -3.93 16.89
C ALA A 63 -1.45 -3.72 17.76
N PRO A 64 -0.21 -3.75 17.24
CA PRO A 64 0.97 -3.56 18.07
C PRO A 64 0.94 -2.22 18.81
N ASP A 65 0.60 -1.14 18.11
CA ASP A 65 0.58 0.23 18.66
C ASP A 65 -0.60 0.48 19.62
N LEU A 66 -1.66 -0.34 19.53
CA LEU A 66 -2.81 -0.26 20.43
C LEU A 66 -2.64 -1.11 21.68
N LEU A 67 -2.00 -2.27 21.53
CA LEU A 67 -1.91 -3.27 22.61
C LEU A 67 -0.68 -3.08 23.49
N VAL A 68 0.40 -2.50 22.94
CA VAL A 68 1.68 -2.32 23.65
C VAL A 68 2.08 -0.85 23.62
N PRO A 69 1.87 -0.11 24.72
CA PRO A 69 2.35 1.28 24.82
C PRO A 69 3.86 1.39 24.53
N GLY A 70 4.24 2.33 23.66
CA GLY A 70 5.64 2.53 23.30
C GLY A 70 6.23 1.44 22.37
N TRP A 71 5.40 0.62 21.72
CA TRP A 71 5.87 -0.45 20.82
C TRP A 71 6.95 0.02 19.85
N ARG A 72 6.73 1.19 19.23
CA ARG A 72 7.63 1.74 18.22
C ARG A 72 8.73 2.65 18.76
N ASP A 73 8.87 2.81 20.09
CA ASP A 73 9.87 3.71 20.66
C ASP A 73 11.28 3.10 20.65
N SER A 74 11.39 1.80 20.36
CA SER A 74 12.67 1.11 20.32
C SER A 74 13.48 1.42 19.05
N ALA A 75 14.81 1.29 19.13
CA ALA A 75 15.71 1.39 17.99
C ALA A 75 15.48 0.32 16.91
N LEU A 76 14.72 -0.74 17.19
CA LEU A 76 14.32 -1.73 16.21
C LEU A 76 13.40 -1.14 15.14
N PHE A 77 12.57 -0.18 15.52
CA PHE A 77 11.58 0.44 14.61
C PHE A 77 12.00 1.82 14.14
N GLN A 78 12.78 2.57 14.93
CA GLN A 78 13.19 3.94 14.63
C GLN A 78 14.72 4.06 14.64
N ASN A 79 15.33 3.97 13.47
CA ASN A 79 16.77 4.07 13.26
C ASN A 79 17.09 4.69 11.89
N ASP A 80 18.37 4.78 11.53
CA ASP A 80 18.79 5.39 10.28
C ASP A 80 18.42 4.58 9.03
N VAL A 81 18.08 3.29 9.18
CA VAL A 81 17.62 2.41 8.08
C VAL A 81 16.11 2.50 7.92
N THR A 82 15.37 2.37 9.01
CA THR A 82 13.90 2.38 8.99
C THR A 82 13.30 3.77 8.99
N GLY A 83 14.10 4.79 9.31
CA GLY A 83 13.63 6.14 9.51
C GLY A 83 13.02 6.35 10.90
N ARG A 84 12.31 7.47 11.07
CA ARG A 84 11.63 7.84 12.32
C ARG A 84 10.16 8.06 12.06
N LEU A 85 9.33 7.83 13.06
CA LEU A 85 7.91 8.17 13.01
C LEU A 85 7.76 9.68 12.74
N LYS A 86 7.05 10.01 11.69
CA LYS A 86 6.73 11.38 11.30
C LYS A 86 5.29 11.42 10.85
N THR A 87 4.62 12.52 11.09
CA THR A 87 3.38 12.84 10.40
C THR A 87 3.74 13.50 9.07
N SER A 88 3.14 13.07 7.99
CA SER A 88 3.42 13.61 6.65
C SER A 88 2.81 15.01 6.43
N ILE A 89 1.92 15.44 7.30
CA ILE A 89 1.28 16.76 7.30
C ILE A 89 1.11 17.22 8.74
N ASP A 90 1.28 18.52 8.99
CA ASP A 90 0.92 19.10 10.28
C ASP A 90 -0.58 18.90 10.52
N PRO A 91 -0.99 18.32 11.65
CA PRO A 91 -2.40 18.17 11.99
C PRO A 91 -3.20 19.48 11.93
N ALA A 92 -2.55 20.61 12.16
CA ALA A 92 -3.18 21.95 12.06
C ALA A 92 -3.56 22.34 10.62
N GLU A 93 -2.93 21.74 9.60
CA GLU A 93 -3.21 21.97 8.20
C GLU A 93 -4.30 21.05 7.63
N LEU A 94 -4.79 20.08 8.41
CA LEU A 94 -5.75 19.10 7.97
C LEU A 94 -7.14 19.74 7.76
N THR A 95 -7.51 19.90 6.50
CA THR A 95 -8.86 20.33 6.09
C THR A 95 -9.69 19.11 5.64
N PRO A 96 -11.04 19.19 5.63
CA PRO A 96 -11.89 18.12 5.11
C PRO A 96 -11.52 17.72 3.67
N LEU A 97 -11.17 18.68 2.83
CA LEU A 97 -10.72 18.42 1.46
C LEU A 97 -9.42 17.60 1.43
N LEU A 98 -8.44 17.99 2.25
CA LEU A 98 -7.15 17.30 2.33
C LEU A 98 -7.31 15.88 2.85
N LEU A 99 -8.12 15.67 3.88
CA LEU A 99 -8.47 14.36 4.42
C LEU A 99 -9.12 13.48 3.35
N THR A 100 -10.05 14.04 2.57
CA THR A 100 -10.73 13.33 1.50
C THR A 100 -9.77 12.93 0.39
N LEU A 101 -8.95 13.84 -0.12
CA LEU A 101 -7.97 13.57 -1.19
C LEU A 101 -7.00 12.46 -0.76
N ARG A 102 -6.43 12.56 0.42
CA ARG A 102 -5.51 11.53 0.95
C ARG A 102 -6.18 10.17 1.12
N THR A 103 -7.38 10.14 1.68
CA THR A 103 -8.15 8.89 1.84
C THR A 103 -8.46 8.26 0.49
N MET A 104 -8.92 9.05 -0.48
CA MET A 104 -9.21 8.56 -1.83
C MET A 104 -7.95 8.02 -2.52
N ARG A 105 -6.84 8.74 -2.43
CA ARG A 105 -5.55 8.25 -2.95
C ARG A 105 -5.15 6.94 -2.31
N ALA A 106 -5.13 6.89 -0.98
CA ALA A 106 -4.73 5.71 -0.23
C ALA A 106 -5.62 4.49 -0.52
N ALA A 107 -6.93 4.70 -0.70
CA ALA A 107 -7.88 3.61 -0.91
C ALA A 107 -8.06 3.22 -2.39
N LEU A 108 -7.83 4.12 -3.34
CA LEU A 108 -8.14 3.86 -4.76
C LEU A 108 -6.90 3.81 -5.65
N LEU A 109 -5.97 4.74 -5.51
CA LEU A 109 -4.85 4.87 -6.44
C LEU A 109 -3.65 4.04 -6.02
N VAL A 110 -3.27 4.13 -4.75
CA VAL A 110 -2.11 3.41 -4.19
C VAL A 110 -2.26 1.90 -4.34
N PRO A 111 -3.39 1.26 -3.96
CA PRO A 111 -3.56 -0.18 -4.11
C PRO A 111 -3.44 -0.66 -5.55
N VAL A 112 -3.98 0.10 -6.50
CA VAL A 112 -3.85 -0.26 -7.92
C VAL A 112 -2.40 -0.21 -8.38
N LEU A 113 -1.69 0.88 -8.07
CA LEU A 113 -0.31 1.06 -8.50
C LEU A 113 0.62 0.02 -7.84
N GLU A 114 0.47 -0.16 -6.54
CA GLU A 114 1.31 -1.05 -5.76
C GLU A 114 1.07 -2.53 -6.10
N GLU A 115 -0.17 -2.98 -6.24
CA GLU A 115 -0.43 -4.38 -6.54
C GLU A 115 -0.04 -4.74 -7.99
N LEU A 116 -0.12 -3.79 -8.93
CA LEU A 116 0.45 -3.98 -10.26
C LEU A 116 1.96 -4.24 -10.21
N PHE A 117 2.68 -3.51 -9.36
CA PHE A 117 4.12 -3.68 -9.19
C PHE A 117 4.45 -4.92 -8.34
N TRP A 118 3.94 -4.96 -7.09
CA TRP A 118 4.33 -5.95 -6.08
C TRP A 118 3.83 -7.36 -6.38
N ARG A 119 2.70 -7.53 -7.05
CA ARG A 119 2.10 -8.86 -7.31
C ARG A 119 1.86 -9.12 -8.79
N GLY A 120 1.62 -8.07 -9.56
CA GLY A 120 1.46 -8.16 -11.01
C GLY A 120 2.78 -8.34 -11.76
N TRP A 121 3.84 -7.65 -11.36
CA TRP A 121 5.10 -7.64 -12.09
C TRP A 121 6.26 -8.33 -11.34
N LEU A 122 6.68 -7.82 -10.19
CA LEU A 122 7.94 -8.20 -9.54
C LEU A 122 8.08 -9.71 -9.26
N PRO A 123 7.10 -10.41 -8.66
CA PRO A 123 7.25 -11.85 -8.37
C PRO A 123 7.36 -12.68 -9.64
N ARG A 124 6.73 -12.26 -10.71
CA ARG A 124 6.79 -12.92 -12.02
C ARG A 124 8.14 -12.70 -12.70
N TRP A 125 8.66 -11.47 -12.63
CA TRP A 125 9.96 -11.10 -13.17
C TRP A 125 11.12 -11.80 -12.43
N LEU A 126 11.02 -11.98 -11.13
CA LEU A 126 11.99 -12.75 -10.33
C LEU A 126 12.04 -14.23 -10.71
N GLN A 127 10.99 -14.75 -11.37
CA GLN A 127 10.92 -16.13 -11.83
C GLN A 127 11.35 -16.29 -13.29
N ASP A 128 10.96 -15.37 -14.17
CA ASP A 128 11.39 -15.32 -15.58
C ASP A 128 11.37 -13.85 -16.04
N GLN A 129 12.45 -13.40 -16.68
CA GLN A 129 12.51 -12.05 -17.26
C GLN A 129 11.38 -11.79 -18.28
N ARG A 130 10.88 -12.84 -18.94
CA ARG A 130 9.66 -12.82 -19.76
C ARG A 130 8.42 -12.98 -18.89
N PHE A 131 8.29 -12.14 -17.87
CA PHE A 131 7.31 -12.22 -16.79
C PHE A 131 5.85 -12.45 -17.26
N HIS A 132 5.50 -11.99 -18.46
CA HIS A 132 4.16 -12.20 -19.06
C HIS A 132 3.82 -13.68 -19.31
N ARG A 133 4.82 -14.57 -19.34
CA ARG A 133 4.63 -16.03 -19.47
C ARG A 133 4.37 -16.71 -18.12
N VAL A 134 4.67 -16.04 -17.02
CA VAL A 134 4.45 -16.59 -15.68
C VAL A 134 3.02 -16.24 -15.25
N PRO A 135 2.14 -17.22 -14.97
CA PRO A 135 0.79 -16.93 -14.48
C PRO A 135 0.80 -16.17 -13.16
N LEU A 136 -0.25 -15.36 -12.94
CA LEU A 136 -0.46 -14.69 -11.67
C LEU A 136 -0.59 -15.72 -10.53
N GLY A 137 0.02 -15.41 -9.37
CA GLY A 137 -0.01 -16.29 -8.20
C GLY A 137 0.91 -17.50 -8.27
N THR A 138 1.73 -17.65 -9.33
CA THR A 138 2.76 -18.70 -9.40
C THR A 138 3.75 -18.52 -8.25
N TYR A 139 3.96 -19.61 -7.51
CA TYR A 139 4.84 -19.63 -6.35
C TYR A 139 6.29 -19.96 -6.70
N SER A 140 7.21 -19.19 -6.19
CA SER A 140 8.57 -19.59 -5.88
C SER A 140 8.98 -18.97 -4.54
N ALA A 141 9.85 -19.65 -3.79
CA ALA A 141 10.26 -19.15 -2.48
C ALA A 141 10.93 -17.77 -2.57
N LEU A 142 11.81 -17.58 -3.56
CA LEU A 142 12.46 -16.28 -3.78
C LEU A 142 11.45 -15.19 -4.09
N ALA A 143 10.51 -15.43 -5.00
CA ALA A 143 9.50 -14.42 -5.37
C ALA A 143 8.56 -14.12 -4.18
N PHE A 144 8.13 -15.13 -3.45
CA PHE A 144 7.20 -14.98 -2.33
C PHE A 144 7.84 -14.19 -1.18
N TRP A 145 8.97 -14.66 -0.67
CA TRP A 145 9.62 -14.04 0.49
C TRP A 145 10.38 -12.77 0.13
N GLY A 146 11.02 -12.74 -1.05
CA GLY A 146 11.73 -11.55 -1.52
C GLY A 146 10.80 -10.36 -1.70
N THR A 147 9.62 -10.56 -2.31
CA THR A 147 8.65 -9.46 -2.45
C THR A 147 8.03 -9.05 -1.11
N ALA A 148 7.81 -9.99 -0.17
CA ALA A 148 7.31 -9.65 1.16
C ALA A 148 8.33 -8.81 1.95
N VAL A 149 9.62 -9.14 1.89
CA VAL A 149 10.70 -8.39 2.56
C VAL A 149 10.88 -7.01 1.92
N LEU A 150 10.88 -6.91 0.59
CA LEU A 150 10.99 -5.63 -0.10
C LEU A 150 9.78 -4.74 0.18
N PHE A 151 8.57 -5.30 0.21
CA PHE A 151 7.36 -4.60 0.60
C PHE A 151 7.44 -4.07 2.04
N ALA A 152 7.96 -4.88 2.97
CA ALA A 152 8.20 -4.46 4.35
C ALA A 152 9.18 -3.28 4.43
N ALA A 153 10.27 -3.33 3.66
CA ALA A 153 11.31 -2.29 3.68
C ALA A 153 10.80 -0.90 3.26
N GLU A 154 9.72 -0.81 2.49
CA GLU A 154 9.12 0.47 2.11
C GLU A 154 8.28 1.11 3.22
N HIS A 155 7.92 0.35 4.25
CA HIS A 155 7.05 0.82 5.32
C HIS A 155 7.79 1.41 6.52
N GLY A 156 9.09 1.60 6.41
CA GLY A 156 9.91 2.29 7.41
C GLY A 156 9.71 1.74 8.83
N PRO A 157 9.31 2.57 9.81
CA PRO A 157 9.07 2.14 11.20
C PRO A 157 7.96 1.07 11.36
N PHE A 158 7.13 0.86 10.34
CA PHE A 158 6.07 -0.17 10.31
C PHE A 158 6.47 -1.44 9.55
N TRP A 159 7.79 -1.69 9.39
CA TRP A 159 8.30 -2.80 8.59
C TRP A 159 7.78 -4.20 9.03
N GLU A 160 7.56 -4.41 10.32
CA GLU A 160 7.12 -5.72 10.84
C GLU A 160 5.66 -6.02 10.45
N VAL A 161 4.77 -5.05 10.55
CA VAL A 161 3.39 -5.19 10.07
C VAL A 161 3.34 -5.15 8.55
N GLY A 162 4.25 -4.40 7.91
CA GLY A 162 4.47 -4.42 6.46
C GLY A 162 4.89 -5.80 5.96
N LEU A 163 5.77 -6.51 6.70
CA LEU A 163 6.17 -7.88 6.38
C LEU A 163 4.99 -8.84 6.48
N LEU A 164 4.25 -8.77 7.58
CA LEU A 164 3.05 -9.58 7.79
C LEU A 164 2.01 -9.34 6.69
N CYS A 165 1.76 -8.08 6.36
CA CYS A 165 0.89 -7.68 5.26
C CYS A 165 1.39 -8.24 3.92
N GLY A 166 2.68 -8.10 3.62
CA GLY A 166 3.32 -8.63 2.42
C GLY A 166 3.14 -10.14 2.27
N VAL A 167 3.32 -10.90 3.35
CA VAL A 167 3.10 -12.36 3.39
C VAL A 167 1.64 -12.71 3.14
N ILE A 168 0.70 -12.02 3.82
CA ILE A 168 -0.74 -12.25 3.68
C ILE A 168 -1.19 -11.94 2.24
N TYR A 169 -0.75 -10.84 1.65
CA TYR A 169 -1.09 -10.46 0.30
C TYR A 169 -0.51 -11.42 -0.75
N ASN A 170 0.74 -11.86 -0.57
CA ASN A 170 1.35 -12.87 -1.44
C ASN A 170 0.63 -14.22 -1.33
N TRP A 171 0.22 -14.61 -0.12
CA TRP A 171 -0.59 -15.82 0.10
C TRP A 171 -1.96 -15.70 -0.58
N TRP A 172 -2.66 -14.55 -0.45
CA TRP A 172 -3.95 -14.32 -1.08
C TRP A 172 -3.86 -14.33 -2.60
N MET A 173 -2.82 -13.70 -3.15
CA MET A 173 -2.52 -13.75 -4.57
C MET A 173 -2.30 -15.18 -5.07
N ARG A 174 -1.52 -15.97 -4.35
CA ARG A 174 -1.33 -17.39 -4.66
C ARG A 174 -2.63 -18.18 -4.60
N ARG A 175 -3.49 -17.88 -3.63
CA ARG A 175 -4.74 -18.60 -3.39
C ARG A 175 -5.80 -18.31 -4.45
N THR A 176 -5.88 -17.08 -4.93
CA THR A 176 -6.93 -16.60 -5.82
C THR A 176 -6.49 -16.47 -7.27
N GLY A 177 -5.21 -16.21 -7.51
CA GLY A 177 -4.68 -15.83 -8.84
C GLY A 177 -5.31 -14.53 -9.37
N SER A 178 -5.97 -13.75 -8.52
CA SER A 178 -6.79 -12.60 -8.89
C SER A 178 -6.19 -11.30 -8.38
N LEU A 179 -5.70 -10.49 -9.31
CA LEU A 179 -5.18 -9.16 -9.00
C LEU A 179 -6.31 -8.22 -8.52
N GLY A 180 -7.53 -8.39 -9.07
CA GLY A 180 -8.69 -7.61 -8.64
C GLY A 180 -9.08 -7.87 -7.19
N ASP A 181 -9.08 -9.14 -6.75
CA ASP A 181 -9.30 -9.50 -5.35
C ASP A 181 -8.24 -8.88 -4.45
N LEU A 182 -6.97 -8.91 -4.87
CA LEU A 182 -5.88 -8.37 -4.08
C LEU A 182 -5.91 -6.84 -3.99
N ILE A 183 -6.18 -6.15 -5.09
CA ILE A 183 -6.42 -4.69 -5.08
C ILE A 183 -7.55 -4.35 -4.10
N LEU A 184 -8.61 -5.16 -4.06
CA LEU A 184 -9.72 -4.94 -3.13
C LEU A 184 -9.32 -5.17 -1.66
N VAL A 185 -8.51 -6.20 -1.36
CA VAL A 185 -7.93 -6.39 0.00
C VAL A 185 -7.18 -5.14 0.43
N HIS A 186 -6.23 -4.69 -0.40
CA HIS A 186 -5.37 -3.56 -0.11
C HIS A 186 -6.18 -2.24 0.01
N ALA A 187 -7.10 -2.00 -0.92
CA ALA A 187 -8.01 -0.85 -0.88
C ALA A 187 -8.83 -0.80 0.42
N THR A 188 -9.35 -1.95 0.85
CA THR A 188 -10.12 -2.08 2.10
C THR A 188 -9.22 -1.83 3.31
N THR A 189 -8.01 -2.39 3.32
CA THR A 189 -7.03 -2.14 4.39
C THR A 189 -6.74 -0.65 4.54
N ASN A 190 -6.41 0.01 3.44
CA ASN A 190 -6.04 1.43 3.45
C ASN A 190 -7.21 2.36 3.76
N LEU A 191 -8.41 2.03 3.28
CA LEU A 191 -9.63 2.77 3.63
C LEU A 191 -9.92 2.66 5.13
N ALA A 192 -9.91 1.45 5.67
CA ALA A 192 -10.15 1.21 7.09
C ALA A 192 -9.09 1.89 7.96
N LEU A 193 -7.81 1.82 7.57
CA LEU A 193 -6.72 2.50 8.27
C LEU A 193 -6.87 4.03 8.21
N SER A 194 -7.26 4.59 7.08
CA SER A 194 -7.52 6.03 6.93
C SER A 194 -8.65 6.48 7.83
N LEU A 195 -9.77 5.75 7.84
CA LEU A 195 -10.91 6.06 8.71
C LEU A 195 -10.55 5.93 10.19
N PHE A 196 -9.79 4.90 10.56
CA PHE A 196 -9.26 4.73 11.91
C PHE A 196 -8.38 5.91 12.33
N THR A 197 -7.45 6.31 11.47
CA THR A 197 -6.54 7.45 11.71
C THR A 197 -7.30 8.74 11.94
N ILE A 198 -8.29 9.03 11.08
CA ILE A 198 -9.15 10.22 11.20
C ILE A 198 -9.96 10.18 12.50
N ALA A 199 -10.57 9.04 12.81
CA ALA A 199 -11.44 8.89 13.98
C ALA A 199 -10.66 8.99 15.31
N THR A 200 -9.39 8.55 15.34
CA THR A 200 -8.58 8.49 16.56
C THR A 200 -7.57 9.63 16.69
N GLY A 201 -7.33 10.40 15.62
CA GLY A 201 -6.28 11.43 15.57
C GLY A 201 -4.86 10.86 15.62
N ARG A 202 -4.66 9.57 15.37
CA ARG A 202 -3.33 8.91 15.37
C ARG A 202 -2.64 9.09 14.01
N TRP A 203 -2.24 10.32 13.72
CA TRP A 203 -1.71 10.73 12.42
C TRP A 203 -0.40 10.04 12.01
N THR A 204 0.30 9.38 12.94
CA THR A 204 1.49 8.58 12.66
C THR A 204 1.23 7.41 11.72
N PHE A 205 -0.01 6.90 11.62
CA PHE A 205 -0.37 5.91 10.62
C PHE A 205 -0.51 6.48 9.20
N TRP A 206 -0.43 7.79 9.04
CA TRP A 206 -0.39 8.51 7.76
C TRP A 206 1.01 9.10 7.52
N MET A 207 2.02 8.24 7.41
CA MET A 207 3.38 8.65 7.06
C MET A 207 3.51 9.09 5.59
#